data_16ebc1d14420c20485d43346194c174c
#
_entry.id   16ebc1d14420c20485d43346194c174c
#
_cell.length_a   1.000
_cell.length_b   1.000
_cell.length_c   1.000
_cell.angle_alpha   90.00
_cell.angle_beta   90.00
_cell.angle_gamma   90.00
#
_symmetry.space_group_name_H-M   'P 1'
#
loop_
_entity.id
_entity.type
_entity.pdbx_description
1 polymer ?
#
loop_
_entity_poly.entity_id
_entity_poly.type
_entity_poly.pdbx_seq_one_letter_code
_entity_poly.pdbx_strand_id
1 'polypeptide(L)'
;MKIGIITIGNELLSGFTIDRNSAWIGQKLLESGMKVHVRQTIQDDFSDIYDTLESMWDHWGCDYVIVTGGLGPTVDDITVSVFMEYFDDEHEFDKEYWSILKERFERLNFKMPNLNKNQAYKSK
;
A
#
# COMPACT_ATOMS: atom_id res chain seq x y z
N MET A 1 9.10 6.33 -19.84
CA MET A 1 8.91 6.15 -18.40
C MET A 1 8.08 4.88 -18.17
N LYS A 2 8.58 3.98 -17.36
CA LYS A 2 7.89 2.72 -17.06
C LYS A 2 7.29 2.76 -15.67
N ILE A 3 6.00 2.45 -15.57
CA ILE A 3 5.25 2.47 -14.31
C ILE A 3 4.77 1.06 -14.01
N GLY A 4 5.07 0.59 -12.79
CA GLY A 4 4.56 -0.67 -12.26
C GLY A 4 3.50 -0.46 -11.20
N ILE A 5 2.57 -1.39 -11.07
CA ILE A 5 1.59 -1.42 -10.00
C ILE A 5 1.68 -2.75 -9.27
N ILE A 6 1.76 -2.67 -7.95
CA ILE A 6 1.67 -3.84 -7.08
C ILE A 6 0.40 -3.72 -6.26
N THR A 7 -0.46 -4.72 -6.33
CA THR A 7 -1.66 -4.80 -5.49
C THR A 7 -1.51 -5.94 -4.51
N ILE A 8 -1.72 -5.65 -3.24
CA ILE A 8 -1.46 -6.58 -2.15
C ILE A 8 -2.77 -6.94 -1.45
N GLY A 9 -3.10 -8.22 -1.41
CA GLY A 9 -4.29 -8.70 -0.72
C GLY A 9 -4.64 -10.12 -1.11
N ASN A 10 -4.77 -10.99 -0.12
CA ASN A 10 -5.19 -12.38 -0.33
C ASN A 10 -6.58 -12.45 -0.95
N GLU A 11 -7.48 -11.54 -0.59
CA GLU A 11 -8.83 -11.44 -1.13
C GLU A 11 -8.86 -11.14 -2.64
N LEU A 12 -7.85 -10.43 -3.14
CA LEU A 12 -7.71 -10.14 -4.57
C LEU A 12 -7.31 -11.39 -5.34
N LEU A 13 -6.40 -12.19 -4.77
CA LEU A 13 -5.94 -13.44 -5.38
C LEU A 13 -7.02 -14.51 -5.38
N SER A 14 -7.82 -14.59 -4.31
CA SER A 14 -8.90 -15.57 -4.19
C SER A 14 -10.16 -15.20 -4.99
N GLY A 15 -10.23 -13.98 -5.49
CA GLY A 15 -11.37 -13.50 -6.24
C GLY A 15 -12.54 -13.00 -5.37
N PHE A 16 -12.38 -12.94 -4.05
CA PHE A 16 -13.40 -12.37 -3.17
C PHE A 16 -13.63 -10.88 -3.41
N THR A 17 -12.58 -10.18 -3.82
CA THR A 17 -12.63 -8.75 -4.11
C THR A 17 -12.03 -8.50 -5.48
N ILE A 18 -12.69 -7.66 -6.28
CA ILE A 18 -12.17 -7.23 -7.57
C ILE A 18 -11.21 -6.07 -7.35
N ASP A 19 -10.06 -6.12 -8.00
CA ASP A 19 -9.07 -5.04 -7.96
C ASP A 19 -9.53 -3.84 -8.79
N ARG A 20 -10.33 -2.97 -8.18
CA ARG A 20 -10.80 -1.74 -8.80
C ARG A 20 -9.77 -0.61 -8.74
N ASN A 21 -8.90 -0.63 -7.75
CA ASN A 21 -7.91 0.42 -7.55
C ASN A 21 -6.90 0.47 -8.69
N SER A 22 -6.32 -0.67 -9.06
CA SER A 22 -5.35 -0.69 -10.14
C SER A 22 -5.97 -0.39 -11.50
N ALA A 23 -7.23 -0.80 -11.73
CA ALA A 23 -7.96 -0.46 -12.93
C ALA A 23 -8.18 1.05 -13.03
N TRP A 24 -8.60 1.68 -11.95
CA TRP A 24 -8.82 3.13 -11.89
C TRP A 24 -7.49 3.90 -12.08
N ILE A 25 -6.43 3.47 -11.40
CA ILE A 25 -5.10 4.08 -11.54
C ILE A 25 -4.62 3.99 -12.99
N GLY A 26 -4.76 2.82 -13.62
CA GLY A 26 -4.37 2.63 -15.01
C GLY A 26 -5.09 3.56 -15.97
N GLN A 27 -6.40 3.73 -15.78
CA GLN A 27 -7.20 4.65 -16.58
C GLN A 27 -6.77 6.11 -16.39
N LYS A 28 -6.54 6.52 -15.14
CA LYS A 28 -6.11 7.88 -14.83
C LYS A 28 -4.73 8.21 -15.40
N LEU A 29 -3.82 7.27 -15.34
CA LEU A 29 -2.50 7.42 -15.94
C LEU A 29 -2.60 7.56 -17.47
N LEU A 30 -3.44 6.74 -18.10
CA LEU A 30 -3.65 6.80 -19.54
C LEU A 30 -4.24 8.13 -19.98
N GLU A 31 -5.20 8.68 -19.23
CA GLU A 31 -5.76 10.03 -19.47
C GLU A 31 -4.67 11.10 -19.43
N SER A 32 -3.63 10.91 -18.64
CA SER A 32 -2.49 11.82 -18.52
C SER A 32 -1.37 11.54 -19.52
N GLY A 33 -1.57 10.65 -20.46
CA GLY A 33 -0.57 10.27 -21.46
C GLY A 33 0.49 9.29 -20.95
N MET A 34 0.27 8.64 -19.80
CA MET A 34 1.15 7.64 -19.24
C MET A 34 0.53 6.25 -19.33
N LYS A 35 1.37 5.24 -19.40
CA LYS A 35 0.91 3.86 -19.54
C LYS A 35 1.52 2.98 -18.47
N VAL A 36 0.69 2.13 -17.85
CA VAL A 36 1.17 1.10 -16.93
C VAL A 36 1.89 0.03 -17.74
N HIS A 37 3.12 -0.29 -17.34
CA HIS A 37 3.96 -1.28 -18.01
C HIS A 37 3.72 -2.68 -17.48
N VAL A 38 3.54 -2.80 -16.16
CA VAL A 38 3.35 -4.09 -15.49
C VAL A 38 2.46 -3.91 -14.26
N ARG A 39 1.63 -4.90 -14.01
CA ARG A 39 0.78 -4.97 -12.84
C ARG A 39 0.85 -6.37 -12.24
N GLN A 40 1.09 -6.46 -10.94
CA GLN A 40 1.16 -7.74 -10.23
C GLN A 40 0.29 -7.69 -8.97
N THR A 41 -0.47 -8.75 -8.76
CA THR A 41 -1.25 -8.94 -7.54
C THR A 41 -0.59 -10.03 -6.72
N ILE A 42 -0.32 -9.75 -5.46
CA ILE A 42 0.39 -10.65 -4.55
C ILE A 42 -0.32 -10.75 -3.21
N GLN A 43 0.03 -11.78 -2.45
CA GLN A 43 -0.51 -11.99 -1.12
C GLN A 43 0.19 -11.12 -0.08
N ASP A 44 -0.44 -10.99 1.09
CA ASP A 44 0.11 -10.30 2.27
C ASP A 44 1.22 -11.15 2.91
N ASP A 45 2.35 -11.28 2.24
CA ASP A 45 3.50 -12.03 2.70
C ASP A 45 4.77 -11.19 2.54
N PHE A 46 5.61 -11.18 3.57
CA PHE A 46 6.81 -10.36 3.59
C PHE A 46 7.70 -10.62 2.37
N SER A 47 8.03 -11.88 2.13
CA SER A 47 8.90 -12.27 1.02
C SER A 47 8.32 -11.90 -0.32
N ASP A 48 7.01 -12.12 -0.52
CA ASP A 48 6.34 -11.80 -1.79
C ASP A 48 6.37 -10.31 -2.06
N ILE A 49 6.11 -9.48 -1.06
CA ILE A 49 6.15 -8.02 -1.20
C ILE A 49 7.57 -7.56 -1.50
N TYR A 50 8.53 -8.03 -0.72
CA TYR A 50 9.94 -7.66 -0.87
C TYR A 50 10.48 -8.04 -2.26
N ASP A 51 10.29 -9.29 -2.65
CA ASP A 51 10.80 -9.81 -3.92
C ASP A 51 10.10 -9.17 -5.12
N THR A 52 8.80 -8.91 -5.02
CA THR A 52 8.04 -8.25 -6.09
C THR A 52 8.51 -6.80 -6.26
N LEU A 53 8.72 -6.08 -5.17
CA LEU A 53 9.24 -4.72 -5.23
C LEU A 53 10.62 -4.70 -5.91
N GLU A 54 11.51 -5.60 -5.52
CA GLU A 54 12.82 -5.75 -6.14
C GLU A 54 12.71 -6.02 -7.64
N SER A 55 11.83 -6.93 -8.04
CA SER A 55 11.64 -7.30 -9.44
C SER A 55 11.11 -6.14 -10.29
N MET A 56 10.35 -5.22 -9.71
CA MET A 56 9.87 -4.03 -10.43
C MET A 56 11.02 -3.18 -10.96
N TRP A 57 12.10 -3.06 -10.19
CA TRP A 57 13.30 -2.33 -10.58
C TRP A 57 14.21 -3.18 -11.46
N ASP A 58 14.57 -4.37 -11.00
CA ASP A 58 15.63 -5.19 -11.60
C ASP A 58 15.18 -5.93 -12.86
N HIS A 59 13.96 -6.48 -12.86
CA HIS A 59 13.44 -7.26 -13.98
C HIS A 59 12.64 -6.40 -14.96
N TRP A 60 11.70 -5.61 -14.44
CA TRP A 60 10.81 -4.82 -15.28
C TRP A 60 11.37 -3.45 -15.65
N GLY A 61 12.37 -2.96 -14.93
CA GLY A 61 13.00 -1.67 -15.19
C GLY A 61 12.06 -0.50 -14.98
N CYS A 62 11.17 -0.59 -13.98
CA CYS A 62 10.24 0.48 -13.67
C CYS A 62 10.96 1.70 -13.12
N ASP A 63 10.53 2.88 -13.55
CA ASP A 63 10.98 4.15 -12.98
C ASP A 63 10.15 4.55 -11.76
N TYR A 64 8.87 4.15 -11.76
CA TYR A 64 7.91 4.39 -10.67
C TYR A 64 7.14 3.12 -10.36
N VAL A 65 6.87 2.89 -9.10
CA VAL A 65 6.05 1.78 -8.62
C VAL A 65 4.97 2.32 -7.71
N ILE A 66 3.73 2.00 -8.01
CA ILE A 66 2.57 2.34 -7.20
C ILE A 66 2.13 1.08 -6.46
N VAL A 67 1.97 1.18 -5.16
CA VAL A 67 1.60 0.03 -4.33
C VAL A 67 0.29 0.31 -3.61
N THR A 68 -0.62 -0.63 -3.66
CA THR A 68 -1.90 -0.57 -2.96
C THR A 68 -2.10 -1.81 -2.10
N GLY A 69 -2.81 -1.68 -1.00
CA GLY A 69 -3.14 -2.78 -0.09
C GLY A 69 -2.17 -2.95 1.06
N GLY A 70 -2.62 -3.66 2.07
CA GLY A 70 -1.83 -3.95 3.27
C GLY A 70 -1.48 -2.75 4.12
N LEU A 71 -2.27 -1.67 4.03
CA LEU A 71 -2.01 -0.39 4.72
C LEU A 71 -2.86 -0.16 5.97
N GLY A 72 -3.73 -1.11 6.30
CA GLY A 72 -4.60 -1.03 7.46
C GLY A 72 -3.87 -1.25 8.78
N PRO A 73 -4.60 -1.22 9.91
CA PRO A 73 -4.00 -1.32 11.24
C PRO A 73 -3.82 -2.74 11.77
N THR A 74 -4.27 -3.77 11.05
CA THR A 74 -4.24 -5.15 11.53
C THR A 74 -2.86 -5.79 11.39
N VAL A 75 -2.66 -6.93 12.04
CA VAL A 75 -1.39 -7.66 11.98
C VAL A 75 -1.08 -8.21 10.58
N ASP A 76 -2.10 -8.39 9.75
CA ASP A 76 -1.93 -8.84 8.37
C ASP A 76 -1.53 -7.69 7.42
N ASP A 77 -1.66 -6.45 7.89
CA ASP A 77 -1.29 -5.27 7.12
C ASP A 77 0.20 -4.97 7.32
N ILE A 78 1.04 -5.50 6.46
CA ILE A 78 2.50 -5.47 6.62
C ILE A 78 3.23 -4.64 5.56
N THR A 79 2.51 -4.03 4.62
CA THR A 79 3.12 -3.31 3.49
C THR A 79 4.11 -2.24 3.95
N VAL A 80 3.70 -1.40 4.91
CA VAL A 80 4.57 -0.32 5.41
C VAL A 80 5.83 -0.89 6.07
N SER A 81 5.69 -1.94 6.87
CA SER A 81 6.83 -2.58 7.53
C SER A 81 7.85 -3.14 6.54
N VAL A 82 7.36 -3.79 5.47
CA VAL A 82 8.23 -4.31 4.41
C VAL A 82 8.97 -3.18 3.71
N PHE A 83 8.28 -2.08 3.43
CA PHE A 83 8.89 -0.91 2.78
C PHE A 83 9.95 -0.27 3.66
N MET A 84 9.69 -0.13 4.96
CA MET A 84 10.68 0.41 5.90
C MET A 84 11.96 -0.44 5.88
N GLU A 85 11.82 -1.75 5.88
CA GLU A 85 12.97 -2.65 5.83
C GLU A 85 13.68 -2.58 4.47
N TYR A 86 12.92 -2.61 3.38
CA TYR A 86 13.48 -2.57 2.02
C TYR A 86 14.32 -1.31 1.78
N PHE A 87 13.83 -0.15 2.24
CA PHE A 87 14.51 1.13 2.05
C PHE A 87 15.39 1.54 3.24
N ASP A 88 15.55 0.67 4.22
CA ASP A 88 16.32 0.96 5.45
C ASP A 88 15.86 2.27 6.11
N ASP A 89 14.57 2.42 6.26
CA ASP A 89 13.92 3.60 6.83
C ASP A 89 13.35 3.28 8.23
N GLU A 90 13.00 4.32 8.97
CA GLU A 90 12.44 4.20 10.32
C GLU A 90 11.02 4.71 10.39
N HIS A 91 10.23 4.11 11.29
CA HIS A 91 8.89 4.59 11.61
C HIS A 91 8.95 5.78 12.55
N GLU A 92 8.09 6.75 12.32
CA GLU A 92 7.87 7.89 13.19
C GLU A 92 6.39 8.01 13.52
N PHE A 93 6.05 8.14 14.81
CA PHE A 93 4.67 8.32 15.23
C PHE A 93 4.20 9.74 14.93
N ASP A 94 3.17 9.89 14.11
CA ASP A 94 2.61 11.17 13.73
C ASP A 94 1.47 11.55 14.68
N LYS A 95 1.79 12.37 15.68
CA LYS A 95 0.85 12.82 16.70
C LYS A 95 -0.29 13.64 16.12
N GLU A 96 -0.01 14.45 15.11
CA GLU A 96 -1.01 15.29 14.46
C GLU A 96 -2.02 14.43 13.72
N TYR A 97 -1.54 13.47 12.92
CA TYR A 97 -2.41 12.55 12.20
C TYR A 97 -3.21 11.67 13.17
N TRP A 98 -2.62 11.24 14.26
CA TRP A 98 -3.30 10.49 15.31
C TRP A 98 -4.48 11.27 15.89
N SER A 99 -4.31 12.57 16.13
CA SER A 99 -5.38 13.44 16.60
C SER A 99 -6.51 13.55 15.56
N ILE A 100 -6.17 13.65 14.28
CA ILE A 100 -7.14 13.68 13.17
C ILE A 100 -7.95 12.39 13.12
N LEU A 101 -7.30 11.25 13.25
CA LEU A 101 -7.97 9.95 13.27
C LEU A 101 -8.96 9.84 14.43
N LYS A 102 -8.55 10.21 15.63
CA LYS A 102 -9.41 10.19 16.81
C LYS A 102 -10.65 11.07 16.63
N GLU A 103 -10.45 12.28 16.15
CA GLU A 103 -11.55 13.21 15.89
C GLU A 103 -12.53 12.66 14.85
N ARG A 104 -12.02 12.03 13.80
CA ARG A 104 -12.87 11.42 12.77
C ARG A 104 -13.74 10.30 13.34
N PHE A 105 -13.19 9.43 14.18
CA PHE A 105 -13.94 8.36 14.83
C PHE A 105 -15.00 8.90 15.79
N GLU A 106 -14.68 9.93 16.55
CA GLU A 106 -15.63 10.61 17.44
C GLU A 106 -16.79 11.23 16.67
N ARG A 107 -16.50 11.89 15.55
CA ARG A 107 -17.51 12.51 14.68
C ARG A 107 -18.50 11.49 14.11
N LEU A 108 -18.04 10.27 13.83
CA LEU A 108 -18.87 9.20 13.30
C LEU A 108 -19.53 8.37 14.39
N ASN A 109 -19.35 8.71 15.66
CA ASN A 109 -19.82 7.96 16.83
C ASN A 109 -19.31 6.52 16.89
N PHE A 110 -18.12 6.27 16.35
CA PHE A 110 -17.46 4.98 16.45
C PHE A 110 -16.37 5.01 17.50
N LYS A 111 -16.28 3.94 18.30
CA LYS A 111 -15.14 3.74 19.18
C LYS A 111 -13.95 3.28 18.33
N MET A 112 -12.88 4.06 18.35
CA MET A 112 -11.67 3.71 17.62
C MET A 112 -10.92 2.59 18.32
N PRO A 113 -10.68 1.44 17.65
CA PRO A 113 -9.81 0.40 18.19
C PRO A 113 -8.37 0.88 18.38
N ASN A 114 -7.68 0.37 19.39
CA ASN A 114 -6.26 0.69 19.61
C ASN A 114 -5.37 0.36 18.42
N LEU A 115 -5.73 -0.66 17.63
CA LEU A 115 -5.02 -1.04 16.42
C LEU A 115 -4.88 0.11 15.41
N ASN A 116 -5.86 1.02 15.37
CA ASN A 116 -5.80 2.16 14.45
C ASN A 116 -4.65 3.13 14.75
N LYS A 117 -4.04 3.03 15.93
CA LYS A 117 -2.82 3.77 16.25
C LYS A 117 -1.68 3.44 15.29
N ASN A 118 -1.65 2.21 14.76
CA ASN A 118 -0.65 1.79 13.79
C ASN A 118 -0.70 2.60 12.50
N GLN A 119 -1.86 3.19 12.16
CA GLN A 119 -2.02 4.03 10.97
C GLN A 119 -1.39 5.42 11.13
N ALA A 120 -1.00 5.81 12.34
CA ALA A 120 -0.37 7.09 12.61
C ALA A 120 1.17 7.06 12.52
N TYR A 121 1.74 5.92 12.15
CA TYR A 121 3.17 5.82 11.88
C TYR A 121 3.46 6.13 10.41
N LYS A 122 4.49 6.89 10.17
CA LYS A 122 4.92 7.29 8.83
C LYS A 122 6.42 7.08 8.66
N SER A 123 6.87 7.17 7.41
CA SER A 123 8.29 7.18 7.09
C SER A 123 8.97 8.42 7.68
N LYS A 124 10.11 8.24 8.25
CA LYS A 124 10.92 9.30 8.83
C LYS A 124 11.71 10.05 7.75
#